data_93a83ec031e15ce3d50fbeefcd52228e
#
_entry.id   93a83ec031e15ce3d50fbeefcd52228e
#
_cell.length_a   1.000
_cell.length_b   1.000
_cell.length_c   1.000
_cell.angle_alpha   90.00
_cell.angle_beta   90.00
_cell.angle_gamma   90.00
#
_symmetry.space_group_name_H-M   'P 1'
#
loop_
_entity.id
_entity.type
_entity.pdbx_description
1 polymer ?
#
loop_
_entity_poly.entity_id
_entity_poly.type
_entity_poly.pdbx_seq_one_letter_code
_entity_poly.pdbx_strand_id
1 'polypeptide(L)'
;MIENYTDIGASTPEAIKISRKSRELISSMIGDRSLEDRITQRCVIATGDPSTADIMRFQNDPFQAGLKALERGAPIYVDIKMVQAGVLKKGHTSPIEAFIDK
;
A
#
# COMPACT_ATOMS: atom_id res chain seq x y z
N MET A 1 0.49 10.67 -13.61
CA MET A 1 1.81 10.43 -13.03
C MET A 1 1.74 9.43 -11.90
N ILE A 2 2.70 8.58 -11.84
CA ILE A 2 2.68 7.47 -10.89
C ILE A 2 3.80 7.56 -9.87
N GLU A 3 4.59 8.62 -9.88
CA GLU A 3 5.67 8.79 -8.92
C GLU A 3 5.17 8.74 -7.47
N ASN A 4 3.93 9.17 -7.24
CA ASN A 4 3.39 9.23 -5.89
C ASN A 4 3.06 7.87 -5.29
N TYR A 5 2.95 6.82 -6.11
CA TYR A 5 2.64 5.52 -5.52
C TYR A 5 3.79 4.98 -4.67
N THR A 6 5.02 5.40 -4.96
CA THR A 6 6.18 5.00 -4.16
C THR A 6 6.39 5.90 -2.95
N ASP A 7 5.70 7.01 -2.87
CA ASP A 7 5.82 7.96 -1.77
C ASP A 7 4.83 7.71 -0.64
N ILE A 8 4.07 6.63 -0.72
CA ILE A 8 3.15 6.16 0.33
C ILE A 8 2.15 7.24 0.73
N GLY A 9 1.64 7.98 -0.27
CA GLY A 9 0.65 9.03 -0.03
C GLY A 9 1.21 10.35 0.49
N ALA A 10 2.52 10.48 0.63
CA ALA A 10 3.14 11.72 1.08
C ALA A 10 2.90 12.84 0.06
N SER A 11 2.54 14.03 0.53
CA SER A 11 2.18 15.15 -0.32
C SER A 11 3.02 16.40 -0.11
N THR A 12 3.75 16.52 1.01
CA THR A 12 4.64 17.65 1.24
C THR A 12 6.07 17.31 0.88
N PRO A 13 6.93 18.29 0.52
CA PRO A 13 8.33 18.00 0.20
C PRO A 13 9.07 17.25 1.31
N GLU A 14 8.84 17.63 2.56
CA GLU A 14 9.48 16.98 3.70
C GLU A 14 8.99 15.57 3.88
N ALA A 15 7.67 15.35 3.76
CA ALA A 15 7.08 14.02 3.88
C ALA A 15 7.54 13.10 2.75
N ILE A 16 7.63 13.63 1.54
CA ILE A 16 8.13 12.87 0.38
C ILE A 16 9.58 12.46 0.60
N LYS A 17 10.41 13.37 1.09
CA LYS A 17 11.82 13.07 1.36
C LYS A 17 11.97 11.97 2.41
N ILE A 18 11.19 12.04 3.49
CA ILE A 18 11.21 11.02 4.55
C ILE A 18 10.72 9.67 4.00
N SER A 19 9.64 9.69 3.25
CA SER A 19 9.07 8.49 2.66
C SER A 19 10.06 7.79 1.72
N ARG A 20 10.74 8.55 0.86
CA ARG A 20 11.73 8.02 -0.07
C ARG A 20 12.93 7.44 0.65
N LYS A 21 13.40 8.11 1.70
CA LYS A 21 14.51 7.61 2.49
C LYS A 21 14.15 6.30 3.19
N SER A 22 12.96 6.22 3.76
CA SER A 22 12.46 4.99 4.38
C SER A 22 12.38 3.86 3.35
N ARG A 23 11.88 4.14 2.15
CA ARG A 23 11.80 3.14 1.09
C ARG A 23 13.17 2.65 0.67
N GLU A 24 14.16 3.55 0.57
CA GLU A 24 15.53 3.17 0.21
C GLU A 24 16.15 2.23 1.25
N LEU A 25 15.97 2.54 2.54
CA LEU A 25 16.48 1.69 3.61
C LEU A 25 15.84 0.32 3.57
N ILE A 26 14.53 0.26 3.41
CA ILE A 26 13.80 -1.01 3.39
C ILE A 26 14.11 -1.79 2.11
N SER A 27 14.28 -1.13 0.98
CA SER A 27 14.67 -1.81 -0.27
C SER A 27 16.00 -2.52 -0.15
N SER A 28 16.95 -1.93 0.60
CA SER A 28 18.25 -2.57 0.81
C SER A 28 18.16 -3.81 1.68
N MET A 29 17.15 -3.91 2.55
CA MET A 29 16.94 -5.03 3.45
C MET A 29 16.10 -6.15 2.84
N ILE A 30 15.09 -5.80 2.04
CA ILE A 30 14.10 -6.76 1.52
C ILE A 30 14.32 -7.06 0.04
N GLY A 31 14.78 -6.07 -0.70
CA GLY A 31 14.87 -6.16 -2.16
C GLY A 31 13.81 -5.31 -2.83
N ASP A 32 13.95 -5.16 -4.14
CA ASP A 32 13.05 -4.34 -4.95
C ASP A 32 13.00 -4.90 -6.38
N ARG A 33 12.84 -6.22 -6.48
CA ARG A 33 12.89 -6.91 -7.77
C ARG A 33 11.51 -7.19 -8.35
N SER A 34 10.49 -7.24 -7.52
CA SER A 34 9.15 -7.62 -7.93
C SER A 34 8.12 -6.69 -7.32
N LEU A 35 6.89 -6.77 -7.82
CA LEU A 35 5.77 -6.04 -7.25
C LEU A 35 5.43 -6.55 -5.85
N GLU A 36 5.63 -7.85 -5.62
CA GLU A 36 5.44 -8.42 -4.28
C GLU A 36 6.44 -7.85 -3.29
N ASP A 37 7.69 -7.66 -3.70
CA ASP A 37 8.69 -7.01 -2.85
C ASP A 37 8.24 -5.60 -2.47
N ARG A 38 7.64 -4.87 -3.38
CA ARG A 38 7.14 -3.52 -3.09
C ARG A 38 5.98 -3.51 -2.11
N ILE A 39 5.08 -4.48 -2.23
CA ILE A 39 4.00 -4.64 -1.25
C ILE A 39 4.59 -4.96 0.12
N THR A 40 5.55 -5.87 0.17
CA THR A 40 6.24 -6.24 1.40
C THR A 40 6.93 -5.04 2.03
N GLN A 41 7.62 -4.22 1.24
CA GLN A 41 8.25 -3.00 1.72
C GLN A 41 7.25 -2.08 2.42
N ARG A 42 6.09 -1.87 1.83
CA ARG A 42 5.07 -1.00 2.41
C ARG A 42 4.53 -1.54 3.72
N CYS A 43 4.37 -2.84 3.81
CA CYS A 43 3.92 -3.47 5.06
C CYS A 43 4.98 -3.35 6.15
N VAL A 44 6.26 -3.51 5.81
CA VAL A 44 7.35 -3.33 6.77
C VAL A 44 7.43 -1.88 7.24
N ILE A 45 7.28 -0.93 6.34
CA ILE A 45 7.26 0.50 6.70
C ILE A 45 6.09 0.80 7.64
N ALA A 46 4.92 0.25 7.33
CA ALA A 46 3.71 0.51 8.12
C ALA A 46 3.81 -0.07 9.52
N THR A 47 4.42 -1.24 9.67
CA THR A 47 4.57 -1.89 10.98
C THR A 47 5.82 -1.44 11.73
N GLY A 48 6.81 -0.89 11.02
CA GLY A 48 8.10 -0.54 11.60
C GLY A 48 8.94 -1.74 11.99
N ASP A 49 8.60 -2.94 11.51
CA ASP A 49 9.24 -4.19 11.91
C ASP A 49 9.65 -4.99 10.67
N PRO A 50 10.96 -5.09 10.37
CA PRO A 50 11.43 -5.86 9.22
C PRO A 50 11.05 -7.34 9.25
N SER A 51 10.79 -7.92 10.43
CA SER A 51 10.39 -9.32 10.54
C SER A 51 9.00 -9.58 9.93
N THR A 52 8.22 -8.54 9.68
CA THR A 52 6.94 -8.67 8.97
C THR A 52 7.12 -9.34 7.62
N ALA A 53 8.26 -9.10 6.95
CA ALA A 53 8.54 -9.72 5.65
C ALA A 53 8.59 -11.25 5.74
N ASP A 54 9.00 -11.79 6.89
CA ASP A 54 9.16 -13.24 7.06
C ASP A 54 7.83 -13.97 7.16
N ILE A 55 6.77 -13.28 7.55
CA ILE A 55 5.45 -13.89 7.70
C ILE A 55 4.51 -13.60 6.53
N MET A 56 4.93 -12.74 5.61
CA MET A 56 4.10 -12.44 4.44
C MET A 56 4.14 -13.57 3.43
N ARG A 57 2.98 -13.88 2.87
CA ARG A 57 2.84 -14.90 1.83
C ARG A 57 1.91 -14.38 0.75
N PHE A 58 2.27 -14.65 -0.48
CA PHE A 58 1.49 -14.26 -1.66
C PHE A 58 1.04 -15.51 -2.39
N GLN A 59 -0.24 -15.58 -2.70
CA GLN A 59 -0.82 -16.71 -3.43
C GLN A 59 -1.77 -16.19 -4.50
N ASN A 60 -1.80 -16.87 -5.64
CA ASN A 60 -2.76 -16.58 -6.72
C ASN A 60 -2.62 -15.17 -7.29
N ASP A 61 -1.40 -14.64 -7.31
CA ASP A 61 -1.08 -13.35 -7.89
C ASP A 61 -1.97 -12.22 -7.36
N PRO A 62 -1.84 -11.86 -6.07
CA PRO A 62 -2.73 -10.86 -5.47
C PRO A 62 -2.60 -9.48 -6.09
N PHE A 63 -1.43 -9.13 -6.63
CA PHE A 63 -1.25 -7.83 -7.26
C PHE A 63 -2.16 -7.68 -8.48
N GLN A 64 -2.16 -8.66 -9.38
CA GLN A 64 -3.00 -8.62 -10.58
C GLN A 64 -4.47 -8.72 -10.22
N ALA A 65 -4.83 -9.56 -9.26
CA ALA A 65 -6.20 -9.69 -8.81
C ALA A 65 -6.72 -8.38 -8.23
N GLY A 66 -5.91 -7.70 -7.42
CA GLY A 66 -6.27 -6.41 -6.84
C GLY A 66 -6.40 -5.32 -7.89
N LEU A 67 -5.46 -5.27 -8.84
CA LEU A 67 -5.50 -4.29 -9.91
C LEU A 67 -6.78 -4.44 -10.76
N LYS A 68 -7.13 -5.66 -11.13
CA LYS A 68 -8.35 -5.92 -11.89
C LYS A 68 -9.60 -5.53 -11.11
N ALA A 69 -9.62 -5.82 -9.80
CA ALA A 69 -10.73 -5.43 -8.95
C ALA A 69 -10.91 -3.91 -8.92
N LEU A 70 -9.82 -3.16 -8.77
CA LEU A 70 -9.87 -1.70 -8.79
C LEU A 70 -10.30 -1.15 -10.15
N GLU A 71 -9.87 -1.76 -11.24
CA GLU A 71 -10.29 -1.36 -12.58
C GLU A 71 -11.80 -1.54 -12.78
N ARG A 72 -12.38 -2.56 -12.15
CA ARG A 72 -13.83 -2.78 -12.18
C ARG A 72 -14.61 -1.85 -11.25
N GLY A 73 -13.93 -1.10 -10.40
CA GLY A 73 -14.57 -0.30 -9.36
C GLY A 73 -15.14 -1.14 -8.23
N ALA A 74 -14.57 -2.32 -7.97
CA ALA A 74 -15.04 -3.18 -6.88
C ALA A 74 -14.90 -2.46 -5.54
N PRO A 75 -15.80 -2.68 -4.59
CA PRO A 75 -15.71 -2.02 -3.28
C PRO A 75 -14.44 -2.39 -2.53
N ILE A 76 -13.89 -1.42 -1.80
CA ILE A 76 -12.81 -1.64 -0.86
C ILE A 76 -13.42 -1.66 0.52
N TYR A 77 -13.23 -2.75 1.25
CA TYR A 77 -13.77 -2.90 2.60
C TYR A 77 -12.68 -2.67 3.63
N VAL A 78 -12.98 -1.81 4.59
CA VAL A 78 -12.09 -1.53 5.73
C VAL A 78 -12.88 -1.77 7.02
N ASP A 79 -12.16 -1.91 8.12
CA ASP A 79 -12.83 -2.24 9.40
C ASP A 79 -13.41 -1.01 10.09
N ILE A 80 -12.72 0.12 10.10
CA ILE A 80 -13.14 1.32 10.82
C ILE A 80 -13.02 2.58 9.95
N LYS A 81 -13.69 3.64 10.38
CA LYS A 81 -13.78 4.89 9.62
C LYS A 81 -12.45 5.62 9.47
N MET A 82 -11.54 5.49 10.42
CA MET A 82 -10.25 6.12 10.32
C MET A 82 -9.46 5.57 9.13
N VAL A 83 -9.49 4.25 8.93
CA VAL A 83 -8.86 3.62 7.78
C VAL A 83 -9.59 4.01 6.51
N GLN A 84 -10.93 4.05 6.54
CA GLN A 84 -11.73 4.49 5.40
C GLN A 84 -11.29 5.88 4.92
N ALA A 85 -11.11 6.81 5.83
CA ALA A 85 -10.70 8.17 5.51
C ALA A 85 -9.28 8.24 4.97
N GLY A 86 -8.42 7.30 5.37
CA GLY A 86 -7.02 7.27 4.93
C GLY A 86 -6.78 6.64 3.58
N VAL A 87 -7.76 5.92 3.02
CA VAL A 87 -7.59 5.30 1.71
C VAL A 87 -7.71 6.37 0.62
N LEU A 88 -6.66 6.47 -0.18
CA LEU A 88 -6.64 7.45 -1.27
C LEU A 88 -7.56 7.01 -2.41
N LYS A 89 -8.29 7.97 -2.96
CA LYS A 89 -9.19 7.71 -4.10
C LYS A 89 -8.57 8.04 -5.45
N LYS A 90 -7.34 8.52 -5.46
CA LYS A 90 -6.64 8.87 -6.67
C LYS A 90 -6.36 7.62 -7.50
N GLY A 91 -6.78 7.64 -8.75
CA GLY A 91 -6.48 6.55 -9.68
C GLY A 91 -7.51 5.42 -9.72
N HIS A 92 -8.59 5.51 -8.92
CA HIS A 92 -9.65 4.50 -8.97
C HIS A 92 -11.00 5.10 -8.61
N THR A 93 -12.05 4.35 -8.91
CA THR A 93 -13.43 4.75 -8.63
C THR A 93 -14.10 3.84 -7.60
N SER A 94 -13.33 2.96 -6.96
CA SER A 94 -13.87 2.01 -5.99
C SER A 94 -14.46 2.73 -4.79
N PRO A 95 -15.69 2.38 -4.37
CA PRO A 95 -16.23 2.89 -3.12
C PRO A 95 -15.48 2.26 -1.93
N ILE A 96 -15.36 3.00 -0.85
CA ILE A 96 -14.66 2.54 0.34
C ILE A 96 -15.67 2.42 1.45
N GLU A 97 -15.91 1.20 1.92
CA GLU A 97 -16.95 0.90 2.89
C GLU A 97 -16.32 0.39 4.19
N ALA A 98 -16.76 0.96 5.32
CA ALA A 98 -16.29 0.56 6.62
C ALA A 98 -17.26 -0.44 7.25
N PHE A 99 -16.73 -1.57 7.73
CA PHE A 99 -17.57 -2.61 8.34
C PHE A 99 -18.27 -2.13 9.60
N ILE A 100 -17.71 -1.16 10.31
CA ILE A 100 -18.34 -0.65 11.50
C ILE A 100 -19.72 -0.02 11.21
N ASP A 101 -19.99 0.34 9.96
CA ASP A 101 -21.28 0.88 9.55
C ASP A 101 -22.26 -0.22 9.13
N LYS A 102 -21.83 -1.45 9.12
CA LYS A 102 -22.64 -2.61 8.73
C LYS A 102 -23.12 -3.32 9.97
#